data_685d3ee582b1a2a3d17806703661eea2
#
_entry.id   685d3ee582b1a2a3d17806703661eea2
#
_cell.length_a   1.000
_cell.length_b   1.000
_cell.length_c   1.000
_cell.angle_alpha   90.00
_cell.angle_beta   90.00
_cell.angle_gamma   90.00
#
_symmetry.space_group_name_H-M   'P 1'
#
loop_
_entity.id
_entity.type
_entity.pdbx_description
1 polymer ?
#
loop_
_entity_poly.entity_id
_entity_poly.type
_entity_poly.pdbx_seq_one_letter_code
_entity_poly.pdbx_strand_id
1 'polypeptide(L)'
;MYEEYFKKLKEECLIRNRAENTFDCYAFIIRTFLKWSNRKSPDDLTLNDARNYIFELRVKRHLSTQYCNTIHSSLKFFYRFVLRKPWDQDLVPRMTNDLSLPKVTELSNIERMIDVAREVRNKAIIALLYSSGLRVSELCRLAPQDIYLSTMQVHVRSGKNHCDHWTILSQKAADLLVEYWKSNPRKRDYLFVSLKAPYKPLSKNGVRCMIRKIGDEAGVPHAHPHLLRHSFASHMIEHDVSLPYVQSMMGHRHAESTQRYIHVSNKALMGIQSPLDHASKEGAVNAHD
;
A
#
# COMPACT_ATOMS: atom_id res chain seq x y z
N MET A 1 -6.53 28.19 20.14
CA MET A 1 -5.28 28.46 20.85
C MET A 1 -4.03 28.16 20.01
N TYR A 2 -4.02 27.16 19.12
CA TYR A 2 -2.82 26.77 18.33
C TYR A 2 -3.00 26.98 16.81
N GLU A 3 -3.97 27.77 16.35
CA GLU A 3 -4.32 27.91 14.92
C GLU A 3 -3.16 28.41 14.05
N GLU A 4 -2.38 29.37 14.56
CA GLU A 4 -1.23 29.90 13.84
C GLU A 4 -0.16 28.82 13.54
N TYR A 5 0.11 27.92 14.49
CA TYR A 5 1.05 26.82 14.29
C TYR A 5 0.54 25.79 13.28
N PHE A 6 -0.77 25.53 13.25
CA PHE A 6 -1.37 24.64 12.25
C PHE A 6 -1.42 25.28 10.86
N LYS A 7 -1.60 26.61 10.79
CA LYS A 7 -1.44 27.36 9.52
C LYS A 7 -0.01 27.24 8.99
N LYS A 8 1.00 27.52 9.82
CA LYS A 8 2.42 27.31 9.49
C LYS A 8 2.71 25.86 9.10
N LEU A 9 2.16 24.86 9.82
CA LEU A 9 2.31 23.46 9.47
C LEU A 9 1.77 23.14 8.07
N LYS A 10 0.63 23.70 7.71
CA LYS A 10 0.03 23.52 6.38
C LYS A 10 0.89 24.15 5.29
N GLU A 11 1.36 25.36 5.50
CA GLU A 11 2.28 26.09 4.60
C GLU A 11 3.58 25.30 4.38
N GLU A 12 4.20 24.79 5.45
CA GLU A 12 5.43 24.01 5.37
C GLU A 12 5.22 22.65 4.67
N CYS A 13 4.05 22.05 4.82
CA CYS A 13 3.68 20.86 4.07
C CYS A 13 3.52 21.17 2.57
N LEU A 14 2.87 22.27 2.21
CA LEU A 14 2.66 22.69 0.82
C LEU A 14 3.99 23.03 0.12
N ILE A 15 4.84 23.84 0.76
CA ILE A 15 6.18 24.22 0.21
C ILE A 15 7.02 22.97 -0.08
N ARG A 16 6.90 21.92 0.74
CA ARG A 16 7.63 20.65 0.57
C ARG A 16 6.87 19.60 -0.23
N ASN A 17 5.82 19.99 -0.93
CA ASN A 17 5.00 19.13 -1.78
C ASN A 17 4.49 17.86 -1.05
N ARG A 18 4.17 17.96 0.26
CA ARG A 18 3.60 16.86 1.02
C ARG A 18 2.13 16.67 0.64
N ALA A 19 1.70 15.41 0.60
CA ALA A 19 0.31 15.08 0.32
C ALA A 19 -0.62 15.59 1.46
N GLU A 20 -1.85 15.94 1.12
CA GLU A 20 -2.87 16.41 2.07
C GLU A 20 -3.06 15.42 3.24
N ASN A 21 -3.16 14.12 2.95
CA ASN A 21 -3.21 13.08 3.98
C ASN A 21 -2.00 13.10 4.95
N THR A 22 -0.85 13.59 4.51
CA THR A 22 0.33 13.73 5.38
C THR A 22 0.13 14.90 6.34
N PHE A 23 -0.41 16.02 5.85
CA PHE A 23 -0.80 17.13 6.72
C PHE A 23 -1.82 16.70 7.76
N ASP A 24 -2.89 16.01 7.36
CA ASP A 24 -3.94 15.55 8.28
C ASP A 24 -3.38 14.64 9.38
N CYS A 25 -2.52 13.71 8.98
CA CYS A 25 -1.83 12.80 9.92
C CYS A 25 -0.95 13.59 10.90
N TYR A 26 -0.13 14.51 10.38
CA TYR A 26 0.74 15.34 11.21
C TYR A 26 -0.07 16.24 12.14
N ALA A 27 -1.10 16.90 11.64
CA ALA A 27 -1.98 17.76 12.42
C ALA A 27 -2.66 16.99 13.56
N PHE A 28 -3.14 15.78 13.30
CA PHE A 28 -3.72 14.92 14.33
C PHE A 28 -2.70 14.57 15.42
N ILE A 29 -1.51 14.10 15.03
CA ILE A 29 -0.45 13.70 15.98
C ILE A 29 0.00 14.89 16.80
N ILE A 30 0.27 16.04 16.16
CA ILE A 30 0.74 17.25 16.84
C ILE A 30 -0.32 17.78 17.81
N ARG A 31 -1.60 17.77 17.41
CA ARG A 31 -2.70 18.17 18.31
C ARG A 31 -2.76 17.29 19.56
N THR A 32 -2.58 15.98 19.39
CA THR A 32 -2.57 15.03 20.50
C THR A 32 -1.35 15.23 21.41
N PHE A 33 -0.18 15.48 20.82
CA PHE A 33 1.05 15.78 21.54
C PHE A 33 0.96 17.08 22.35
N LEU A 34 0.43 18.17 21.75
CA LEU A 34 0.25 19.46 22.42
C LEU A 34 -0.69 19.34 23.63
N LYS A 35 -1.76 18.54 23.50
CA LYS A 35 -2.66 18.25 24.65
C LYS A 35 -1.95 17.47 25.75
N TRP A 36 -1.12 16.50 25.36
CA TRP A 36 -0.39 15.65 26.32
C TRP A 36 0.70 16.45 27.05
N SER A 37 1.43 17.31 26.36
CA SER A 37 2.55 18.07 26.93
C SER A 37 2.11 19.08 27.99
N ASN A 38 0.85 19.51 27.96
CA ASN A 38 0.26 20.47 28.89
C ASN A 38 1.08 21.79 29.02
N ARG A 39 1.81 22.18 27.96
CA ARG A 39 2.61 23.42 27.92
C ARG A 39 1.70 24.60 27.61
N LYS A 40 2.05 25.79 28.16
CA LYS A 40 1.31 27.05 27.90
C LYS A 40 1.42 27.49 26.44
N SER A 41 2.62 27.35 25.88
CA SER A 41 2.89 27.63 24.47
C SER A 41 3.63 26.46 23.80
N PRO A 42 3.41 26.19 22.51
CA PRO A 42 4.24 25.28 21.74
C PRO A 42 5.72 25.69 21.70
N ASP A 43 6.02 26.97 21.89
CA ASP A 43 7.39 27.48 21.94
C ASP A 43 8.14 27.03 23.20
N ASP A 44 7.42 26.64 24.28
CA ASP A 44 8.01 26.10 25.51
C ASP A 44 8.41 24.61 25.39
N LEU A 45 8.06 23.96 24.28
CA LEU A 45 8.35 22.53 24.06
C LEU A 45 9.86 22.30 23.93
N THR A 46 10.34 21.27 24.59
CA THR A 46 11.72 20.78 24.52
C THR A 46 11.80 19.44 23.79
N LEU A 47 12.98 19.02 23.38
CA LEU A 47 13.18 17.69 22.80
C LEU A 47 12.89 16.56 23.79
N ASN A 48 13.09 16.81 25.09
CA ASN A 48 12.71 15.86 26.14
C ASN A 48 11.18 15.62 26.18
N ASP A 49 10.36 16.62 25.89
CA ASP A 49 8.91 16.44 25.79
C ASP A 49 8.58 15.47 24.62
N ALA A 50 9.22 15.61 23.48
CA ALA A 50 9.04 14.70 22.34
C ALA A 50 9.51 13.28 22.68
N ARG A 51 10.67 13.13 23.32
CA ARG A 51 11.22 11.83 23.76
C ARG A 51 10.30 11.13 24.75
N ASN A 52 9.87 11.84 25.78
CA ASN A 52 9.00 11.29 26.82
C ASN A 52 7.63 10.88 26.27
N TYR A 53 7.07 11.66 25.33
CA TYR A 53 5.83 11.31 24.67
C TYR A 53 5.95 10.02 23.87
N ILE A 54 7.00 9.87 23.05
CA ILE A 54 7.23 8.64 22.26
C ILE A 54 7.46 7.46 23.20
N PHE A 55 8.24 7.65 24.27
CA PHE A 55 8.49 6.61 25.28
C PHE A 55 7.18 6.14 25.94
N GLU A 56 6.34 7.08 26.38
CA GLU A 56 5.04 6.73 26.98
C GLU A 56 4.15 5.93 26.01
N LEU A 57 4.06 6.38 24.78
CA LEU A 57 3.24 5.71 23.75
C LEU A 57 3.76 4.30 23.45
N ARG A 58 5.08 4.12 23.41
CA ARG A 58 5.69 2.81 23.12
C ARG A 58 5.58 1.85 24.30
N VAL A 59 5.95 2.32 25.51
CA VAL A 59 6.11 1.47 26.69
C VAL A 59 4.80 1.31 27.45
N LYS A 60 4.08 2.40 27.71
CA LYS A 60 2.84 2.34 28.51
C LYS A 60 1.60 1.98 27.67
N ARG A 61 1.54 2.43 26.40
CA ARG A 61 0.39 2.18 25.51
C ARG A 61 0.63 1.08 24.49
N HIS A 62 1.82 0.48 24.46
CA HIS A 62 2.20 -0.63 23.57
C HIS A 62 1.94 -0.40 22.09
N LEU A 63 2.07 0.86 21.64
CA LEU A 63 1.87 1.18 20.21
C LEU A 63 2.98 0.56 19.36
N SER A 64 2.63 0.21 18.10
CA SER A 64 3.58 -0.40 17.17
C SER A 64 4.77 0.53 16.85
N THR A 65 5.94 -0.06 16.62
CA THR A 65 7.17 0.64 16.19
C THR A 65 6.91 1.53 14.98
N GLN A 66 6.15 1.04 13.99
CA GLN A 66 5.82 1.80 12.79
C GLN A 66 4.99 3.06 13.10
N TYR A 67 4.02 2.96 14.02
CA TYR A 67 3.22 4.11 14.42
C TYR A 67 4.05 5.11 15.23
N CYS A 68 4.89 4.64 16.15
CA CYS A 68 5.85 5.49 16.86
C CYS A 68 6.82 6.20 15.91
N ASN A 69 7.28 5.56 14.84
CA ASN A 69 8.09 6.18 13.79
C ASN A 69 7.32 7.23 12.97
N THR A 70 6.01 7.06 12.80
CA THR A 70 5.16 8.10 12.20
C THR A 70 5.04 9.31 13.11
N ILE A 71 4.88 9.09 14.42
CA ILE A 71 4.87 10.15 15.45
C ILE A 71 6.21 10.88 15.47
N HIS A 72 7.32 10.15 15.51
CA HIS A 72 8.67 10.72 15.44
C HIS A 72 8.84 11.63 14.22
N SER A 73 8.42 11.17 13.04
CA SER A 73 8.52 11.95 11.81
C SER A 73 7.66 13.21 11.85
N SER A 74 6.47 13.13 12.44
CA SER A 74 5.55 14.27 12.61
C SER A 74 6.11 15.31 13.57
N LEU A 75 6.66 14.86 14.72
CA LEU A 75 7.28 15.74 15.71
C LEU A 75 8.55 16.39 15.16
N LYS A 76 9.43 15.60 14.51
CA LYS A 76 10.63 16.10 13.84
C LYS A 76 10.29 17.21 12.82
N PHE A 77 9.22 16.99 12.02
CA PHE A 77 8.75 18.00 11.08
C PHE A 77 8.28 19.27 11.80
N PHE A 78 7.48 19.13 12.85
CA PHE A 78 6.94 20.23 13.63
C PHE A 78 8.04 21.06 14.30
N TYR A 79 8.98 20.41 15.00
CA TYR A 79 10.10 21.12 15.64
C TYR A 79 10.96 21.86 14.63
N ARG A 80 11.37 21.20 13.54
CA ARG A 80 12.30 21.79 12.58
C ARG A 80 11.67 22.92 11.75
N PHE A 81 10.46 22.74 11.29
CA PHE A 81 9.89 23.62 10.27
C PHE A 81 8.84 24.59 10.80
N VAL A 82 8.14 24.24 11.88
CA VAL A 82 7.13 25.13 12.47
C VAL A 82 7.70 25.90 13.64
N LEU A 83 8.34 25.20 14.60
CA LEU A 83 8.94 25.84 15.78
C LEU A 83 10.35 26.41 15.51
N ARG A 84 10.97 26.06 14.38
CA ARG A 84 12.36 26.47 14.03
C ARG A 84 13.40 26.06 15.07
N LYS A 85 13.15 24.92 15.76
CA LYS A 85 14.04 24.33 16.75
C LYS A 85 14.87 23.21 16.14
N PRO A 86 16.14 23.01 16.57
CA PRO A 86 16.96 21.90 16.13
C PRO A 86 16.31 20.58 16.56
N TRP A 87 16.60 19.49 15.81
CA TRP A 87 16.20 18.14 16.16
C TRP A 87 17.44 17.29 16.30
N ASP A 88 17.64 16.78 17.52
CA ASP A 88 18.73 15.88 17.83
C ASP A 88 18.24 14.42 17.66
N GLN A 89 18.91 13.66 16.80
CA GLN A 89 18.56 12.26 16.51
C GLN A 89 19.08 11.29 17.55
N ASP A 90 20.12 11.67 18.30
CA ASP A 90 20.68 10.83 19.35
C ASP A 90 19.78 10.91 20.60
N LEU A 91 19.22 12.10 20.87
CA LEU A 91 18.27 12.29 21.96
C LEU A 91 16.89 11.66 21.67
N VAL A 92 16.41 11.80 20.43
CA VAL A 92 15.10 11.28 19.98
C VAL A 92 15.33 10.39 18.76
N PRO A 93 15.82 9.15 18.94
CA PRO A 93 16.15 8.26 17.84
C PRO A 93 14.89 7.74 17.16
N ARG A 94 15.05 7.43 15.88
CA ARG A 94 14.06 6.64 15.15
C ARG A 94 14.19 5.17 15.55
N MET A 95 13.08 4.53 15.86
CA MET A 95 13.08 3.11 16.21
C MET A 95 13.41 2.24 14.98
N THR A 96 14.20 1.20 15.20
CA THR A 96 14.41 0.14 14.21
C THR A 96 13.10 -0.60 13.98
N ASN A 97 12.71 -0.76 12.73
CA ASN A 97 11.53 -1.56 12.40
C ASN A 97 11.92 -3.04 12.40
N ASP A 98 11.09 -3.86 12.98
CA ASP A 98 11.18 -5.30 12.77
C ASP A 98 10.91 -5.60 11.28
N LEU A 99 11.79 -6.37 10.66
CA LEU A 99 11.63 -6.85 9.29
C LEU A 99 10.54 -7.92 9.29
N SER A 100 9.28 -7.51 9.33
CA SER A 100 8.20 -8.47 9.12
C SER A 100 8.02 -8.71 7.62
N LEU A 101 8.08 -9.97 7.23
CA LEU A 101 7.75 -10.39 5.87
C LEU A 101 6.30 -9.99 5.53
N PRO A 102 6.02 -9.58 4.29
CA PRO A 102 4.66 -9.32 3.85
C PRO A 102 3.78 -10.56 4.07
N LYS A 103 2.63 -10.37 4.70
CA LYS A 103 1.63 -11.44 4.77
C LYS A 103 1.10 -11.70 3.37
N VAL A 104 1.07 -12.96 2.99
CA VAL A 104 0.54 -13.46 1.72
C VAL A 104 -0.59 -14.43 2.02
N THR A 105 -1.61 -14.49 1.18
CA THR A 105 -2.69 -15.45 1.27
C THR A 105 -2.71 -16.30 0.00
N GLU A 106 -3.08 -17.56 0.11
CA GLU A 106 -3.16 -18.50 -1.00
C GLU A 106 -4.21 -18.09 -2.04
N LEU A 107 -4.04 -18.54 -3.28
CA LEU A 107 -4.97 -18.31 -4.38
C LEU A 107 -6.37 -18.85 -4.05
N SER A 108 -6.46 -20.02 -3.45
CA SER A 108 -7.71 -20.66 -3.00
C SER A 108 -8.53 -19.78 -2.06
N ASN A 109 -7.87 -19.04 -1.19
CA ASN A 109 -8.50 -18.07 -0.29
C ASN A 109 -9.10 -16.87 -1.05
N ILE A 110 -8.39 -16.40 -2.07
CA ILE A 110 -8.86 -15.30 -2.92
C ILE A 110 -10.07 -15.75 -3.74
N GLU A 111 -10.03 -16.96 -4.27
CA GLU A 111 -11.16 -17.55 -5.00
C GLU A 111 -12.39 -17.67 -4.10
N ARG A 112 -12.24 -18.19 -2.89
CA ARG A 112 -13.34 -18.22 -1.90
C ARG A 112 -13.89 -16.82 -1.60
N MET A 113 -13.04 -15.80 -1.47
CA MET A 113 -13.51 -14.42 -1.28
C MET A 113 -14.34 -13.92 -2.47
N ILE A 114 -13.97 -14.29 -3.71
CA ILE A 114 -14.75 -13.96 -4.90
C ILE A 114 -16.10 -14.70 -4.88
N ASP A 115 -16.09 -15.97 -4.48
CA ASP A 115 -17.30 -16.83 -4.51
C ASP A 115 -18.33 -16.39 -3.47
N VAL A 116 -17.91 -16.10 -2.23
CA VAL A 116 -18.83 -15.64 -1.16
C VAL A 116 -19.33 -14.21 -1.37
N ALA A 117 -18.65 -13.40 -2.18
CA ALA A 117 -19.10 -12.05 -2.49
C ALA A 117 -20.43 -12.08 -3.24
N ARG A 118 -21.49 -11.50 -2.67
CA ARG A 118 -22.85 -11.56 -3.22
C ARG A 118 -23.04 -10.70 -4.46
N GLU A 119 -22.41 -9.51 -4.48
CA GLU A 119 -22.57 -8.54 -5.56
C GLU A 119 -21.49 -8.74 -6.62
N VAL A 120 -21.84 -8.78 -7.89
CA VAL A 120 -20.90 -8.83 -9.03
C VAL A 120 -19.86 -7.71 -8.97
N ARG A 121 -20.27 -6.50 -8.56
CA ARG A 121 -19.34 -5.39 -8.32
C ARG A 121 -18.23 -5.76 -7.34
N ASN A 122 -18.57 -6.40 -6.23
CA ASN A 122 -17.62 -6.75 -5.20
C ASN A 122 -16.69 -7.88 -5.66
N LYS A 123 -17.23 -8.86 -6.41
CA LYS A 123 -16.44 -9.90 -7.10
C LYS A 123 -15.41 -9.27 -8.04
N ALA A 124 -15.86 -8.36 -8.90
CA ALA A 124 -15.00 -7.66 -9.85
C ALA A 124 -13.91 -6.83 -9.14
N ILE A 125 -14.23 -6.17 -8.03
CA ILE A 125 -13.25 -5.40 -7.23
C ILE A 125 -12.16 -6.30 -6.66
N ILE A 126 -12.52 -7.45 -6.08
CA ILE A 126 -11.55 -8.39 -5.49
C ILE A 126 -10.68 -8.98 -6.60
N ALA A 127 -11.30 -9.47 -7.68
CA ALA A 127 -10.60 -10.04 -8.82
C ALA A 127 -9.60 -9.04 -9.44
N LEU A 128 -10.01 -7.79 -9.64
CA LEU A 128 -9.16 -6.75 -10.21
C LEU A 128 -8.01 -6.32 -9.28
N LEU A 129 -8.30 -6.13 -7.99
CA LEU A 129 -7.25 -5.79 -7.00
C LEU A 129 -6.16 -6.85 -6.94
N TYR A 130 -6.54 -8.13 -6.98
CA TYR A 130 -5.58 -9.21 -6.96
C TYR A 130 -4.87 -9.36 -8.32
N SER A 131 -5.62 -9.55 -9.41
CA SER A 131 -5.02 -9.90 -10.70
C SER A 131 -4.16 -8.80 -11.33
N SER A 132 -4.39 -7.55 -10.94
CA SER A 132 -3.65 -6.39 -11.46
C SER A 132 -2.72 -5.75 -10.41
N GLY A 133 -2.71 -6.25 -9.18
CA GLY A 133 -1.87 -5.75 -8.11
C GLY A 133 -2.12 -4.28 -7.73
N LEU A 134 -3.31 -3.75 -7.94
CA LEU A 134 -3.65 -2.33 -7.76
C LEU A 134 -3.60 -1.89 -6.29
N ARG A 135 -3.21 -0.64 -6.06
CA ARG A 135 -3.48 0.02 -4.78
C ARG A 135 -4.96 0.37 -4.69
N VAL A 136 -5.54 0.34 -3.48
CA VAL A 136 -6.93 0.75 -3.27
C VAL A 136 -7.23 2.17 -3.79
N SER A 137 -6.24 3.07 -3.73
CA SER A 137 -6.38 4.43 -4.26
C SER A 137 -6.39 4.49 -5.77
N GLU A 138 -5.73 3.57 -6.45
CA GLU A 138 -5.71 3.41 -7.90
C GLU A 138 -7.05 2.84 -8.36
N LEU A 139 -7.51 1.75 -7.76
CA LEU A 139 -8.83 1.17 -8.01
C LEU A 139 -9.96 2.21 -7.92
N CYS A 140 -9.98 3.02 -6.85
CA CYS A 140 -11.02 4.03 -6.64
C CYS A 140 -11.02 5.16 -7.70
N ARG A 141 -9.94 5.31 -8.46
CA ARG A 141 -9.81 6.34 -9.50
C ARG A 141 -9.87 5.81 -10.91
N LEU A 142 -9.85 4.48 -11.10
CA LEU A 142 -9.97 3.88 -12.41
C LEU A 142 -11.26 4.34 -13.11
N ALA A 143 -11.13 4.63 -14.39
CA ALA A 143 -12.22 4.90 -15.29
C ALA A 143 -12.45 3.69 -16.25
N PRO A 144 -13.64 3.54 -16.85
CA PRO A 144 -13.88 2.45 -17.80
C PRO A 144 -12.89 2.41 -18.96
N GLN A 145 -12.45 3.57 -19.46
CA GLN A 145 -11.47 3.69 -20.55
C GLN A 145 -10.04 3.27 -20.16
N ASP A 146 -9.77 3.01 -18.88
CA ASP A 146 -8.48 2.51 -18.43
C ASP A 146 -8.37 0.99 -18.53
N ILE A 147 -9.46 0.31 -18.90
CA ILE A 147 -9.54 -1.15 -19.05
C ILE A 147 -9.47 -1.50 -20.54
N TYR A 148 -8.43 -2.22 -20.93
CA TYR A 148 -8.17 -2.65 -22.30
C TYR A 148 -8.42 -4.14 -22.43
N LEU A 149 -9.66 -4.51 -22.78
CA LEU A 149 -10.06 -5.93 -22.91
C LEU A 149 -9.36 -6.64 -24.05
N SER A 150 -9.03 -5.93 -25.15
CA SER A 150 -8.37 -6.52 -26.33
C SER A 150 -6.93 -6.94 -26.06
N THR A 151 -6.24 -6.23 -25.18
CA THR A 151 -4.83 -6.51 -24.80
C THR A 151 -4.68 -7.09 -23.43
N MET A 152 -5.79 -7.29 -22.68
CA MET A 152 -5.83 -7.77 -21.31
C MET A 152 -4.93 -6.94 -20.38
N GLN A 153 -5.06 -5.63 -20.45
CA GLN A 153 -4.24 -4.69 -19.70
C GLN A 153 -5.09 -3.64 -18.99
N VAL A 154 -4.51 -3.07 -17.93
CA VAL A 154 -5.07 -1.94 -17.17
C VAL A 154 -4.07 -0.81 -17.19
N HIS A 155 -4.49 0.37 -17.62
CA HIS A 155 -3.72 1.60 -17.55
C HIS A 155 -3.98 2.30 -16.20
N VAL A 156 -2.99 2.37 -15.35
CA VAL A 156 -3.10 3.00 -14.03
C VAL A 156 -2.58 4.43 -14.10
N ARG A 157 -3.50 5.38 -14.15
CA ARG A 157 -3.15 6.80 -14.09
C ARG A 157 -2.81 7.17 -12.65
N SER A 158 -1.60 7.60 -12.45
CA SER A 158 -1.11 8.00 -11.14
C SER A 158 -1.40 9.46 -10.88
N GLY A 159 -2.01 9.77 -9.75
CA GLY A 159 -2.07 11.14 -9.25
C GLY A 159 -0.67 11.65 -8.83
N LYS A 160 -0.64 12.92 -8.44
CA LYS A 160 0.54 13.70 -8.00
C LYS A 160 1.68 12.83 -7.44
N ASN A 161 2.85 12.87 -8.07
CA ASN A 161 4.12 12.21 -7.69
C ASN A 161 4.27 10.70 -7.97
N HIS A 162 3.38 10.06 -8.72
CA HIS A 162 3.55 8.69 -9.20
C HIS A 162 3.57 8.68 -10.73
N CYS A 163 4.33 7.76 -11.34
CA CYS A 163 4.31 7.58 -12.79
C CYS A 163 3.10 6.72 -13.17
N ASP A 164 2.48 7.05 -14.29
CA ASP A 164 1.51 6.17 -14.93
C ASP A 164 2.19 4.84 -15.26
N HIS A 165 1.47 3.75 -15.12
CA HIS A 165 2.00 2.44 -15.41
C HIS A 165 0.92 1.50 -15.95
N TRP A 166 1.36 0.46 -16.61
CA TRP A 166 0.52 -0.61 -17.13
C TRP A 166 0.63 -1.84 -16.27
N THR A 167 -0.48 -2.53 -16.09
CA THR A 167 -0.52 -3.83 -15.43
C THR A 167 -1.43 -4.79 -16.20
N ILE A 168 -1.39 -6.06 -15.84
CA ILE A 168 -2.17 -7.10 -16.49
C ILE A 168 -3.60 -7.16 -15.97
N LEU A 169 -4.50 -7.69 -16.77
CA LEU A 169 -5.88 -8.01 -16.45
C LEU A 169 -6.09 -9.51 -16.65
N SER A 170 -6.58 -10.23 -15.63
CA SER A 170 -6.92 -11.63 -15.81
C SER A 170 -8.27 -11.81 -16.53
N GLN A 171 -8.45 -12.95 -17.22
CA GLN A 171 -9.72 -13.27 -17.89
C GLN A 171 -10.89 -13.26 -16.90
N LYS A 172 -10.72 -13.87 -15.72
CA LYS A 172 -11.76 -13.88 -14.66
C LYS A 172 -12.16 -12.45 -14.23
N ALA A 173 -11.20 -11.53 -14.11
CA ALA A 173 -11.51 -10.13 -13.78
C ALA A 173 -12.22 -9.42 -14.94
N ALA A 174 -11.81 -9.67 -16.20
CA ALA A 174 -12.45 -9.12 -17.39
C ALA A 174 -13.92 -9.58 -17.49
N ASP A 175 -14.18 -10.87 -17.31
CA ASP A 175 -15.54 -11.43 -17.38
C ASP A 175 -16.45 -10.83 -16.29
N LEU A 176 -15.97 -10.71 -15.07
CA LEU A 176 -16.69 -10.07 -13.96
C LEU A 176 -16.93 -8.56 -14.19
N LEU A 177 -16.00 -7.87 -14.85
CA LEU A 177 -16.19 -6.48 -15.24
C LEU A 177 -17.26 -6.34 -16.33
N VAL A 178 -17.26 -7.20 -17.32
CA VAL A 178 -18.28 -7.23 -18.38
C VAL A 178 -19.66 -7.52 -17.78
N GLU A 179 -19.77 -8.48 -16.88
CA GLU A 179 -21.02 -8.79 -16.15
C GLU A 179 -21.48 -7.58 -15.33
N TYR A 180 -20.57 -6.93 -14.60
CA TYR A 180 -20.85 -5.71 -13.84
C TYR A 180 -21.34 -4.57 -14.75
N TRP A 181 -20.77 -4.38 -15.93
CA TRP A 181 -21.21 -3.35 -16.87
C TRP A 181 -22.58 -3.66 -17.46
N LYS A 182 -22.87 -4.92 -17.81
CA LYS A 182 -24.18 -5.34 -18.29
C LYS A 182 -25.28 -5.11 -17.23
N SER A 183 -25.00 -5.42 -15.96
CA SER A 183 -25.94 -5.19 -14.86
C SER A 183 -26.12 -3.70 -14.51
N ASN A 184 -25.25 -2.82 -15.03
CA ASN A 184 -25.19 -1.43 -14.67
C ASN A 184 -24.75 -0.53 -15.83
N PRO A 185 -25.54 -0.42 -16.92
CA PRO A 185 -25.15 0.12 -18.24
C PRO A 185 -24.96 1.63 -18.30
N ARG A 186 -24.98 2.35 -17.19
CA ARG A 186 -24.87 3.81 -17.16
C ARG A 186 -23.46 4.28 -17.49
N LYS A 187 -23.32 5.33 -18.31
CA LYS A 187 -22.05 6.03 -18.56
C LYS A 187 -21.53 6.62 -17.24
N ARG A 188 -20.23 6.43 -16.93
CA ARG A 188 -19.61 6.81 -15.67
C ARG A 188 -18.20 7.32 -15.88
N ASP A 189 -17.80 8.27 -15.05
CA ASP A 189 -16.43 8.78 -15.00
C ASP A 189 -15.49 7.81 -14.28
N TYR A 190 -16.04 6.98 -13.36
CA TYR A 190 -15.29 6.01 -12.57
C TYR A 190 -15.77 4.59 -12.84
N LEU A 191 -14.83 3.65 -12.88
CA LEU A 191 -15.11 2.23 -13.08
C LEU A 191 -16.11 1.70 -12.03
N PHE A 192 -15.87 2.02 -10.78
CA PHE A 192 -16.73 1.66 -9.65
C PHE A 192 -17.26 2.89 -8.92
N VAL A 193 -18.56 2.89 -8.64
CA VAL A 193 -19.24 4.00 -7.97
C VAL A 193 -19.94 3.54 -6.69
N SER A 194 -20.16 4.48 -5.79
CA SER A 194 -20.92 4.26 -4.56
C SER A 194 -22.42 4.09 -4.88
N LEU A 195 -23.08 3.13 -4.23
CA LEU A 195 -24.52 2.94 -4.34
C LEU A 195 -25.32 4.03 -3.58
N LYS A 196 -24.72 4.61 -2.54
CA LYS A 196 -25.39 5.62 -1.68
C LYS A 196 -25.35 7.03 -2.28
N ALA A 197 -24.39 7.32 -3.13
CA ALA A 197 -24.23 8.60 -3.78
C ALA A 197 -23.93 8.32 -5.25
N PRO A 198 -24.95 8.33 -6.14
CA PRO A 198 -24.75 8.06 -7.55
C PRO A 198 -23.65 8.97 -8.09
N TYR A 199 -22.76 8.39 -8.88
CA TYR A 199 -21.65 9.07 -9.58
C TYR A 199 -20.42 9.45 -8.72
N LYS A 200 -20.40 9.24 -7.42
CA LYS A 200 -19.18 9.42 -6.63
C LYS A 200 -18.30 8.16 -6.72
N PRO A 201 -16.96 8.33 -6.80
CA PRO A 201 -16.06 7.19 -6.74
C PRO A 201 -16.20 6.46 -5.40
N LEU A 202 -15.84 5.18 -5.37
CA LEU A 202 -15.78 4.45 -4.12
C LEU A 202 -14.76 5.09 -3.16
N SER A 203 -15.12 5.19 -1.89
CA SER A 203 -14.16 5.60 -0.89
C SER A 203 -13.17 4.47 -0.57
N LYS A 204 -11.91 4.81 -0.36
CA LYS A 204 -10.87 3.85 0.06
C LYS A 204 -11.29 3.07 1.31
N ASN A 205 -11.96 3.74 2.24
CA ASN A 205 -12.44 3.10 3.47
C ASN A 205 -13.60 2.14 3.20
N GLY A 206 -14.52 2.50 2.32
CA GLY A 206 -15.61 1.62 1.90
C GLY A 206 -15.09 0.32 1.27
N VAL A 207 -14.09 0.41 0.39
CA VAL A 207 -13.44 -0.80 -0.19
C VAL A 207 -12.75 -1.62 0.89
N ARG A 208 -12.03 -1.00 1.84
CA ARG A 208 -11.39 -1.73 2.94
C ARG A 208 -12.39 -2.46 3.83
N CYS A 209 -13.47 -1.79 4.22
CA CYS A 209 -14.54 -2.41 5.02
C CYS A 209 -15.22 -3.57 4.27
N MET A 210 -15.48 -3.39 2.99
CA MET A 210 -16.06 -4.43 2.14
C MET A 210 -15.16 -5.67 2.06
N ILE A 211 -13.86 -5.49 1.75
CA ILE A 211 -12.90 -6.59 1.66
C ILE A 211 -12.73 -7.30 3.00
N ARG A 212 -12.69 -6.56 4.12
CA ARG A 212 -12.62 -7.16 5.45
C ARG A 212 -13.83 -8.06 5.69
N LYS A 213 -15.04 -7.53 5.48
CA LYS A 213 -16.29 -8.27 5.69
C LYS A 213 -16.33 -9.55 4.86
N ILE A 214 -16.02 -9.47 3.56
CA ILE A 214 -15.98 -10.64 2.66
C ILE A 214 -14.87 -11.60 3.09
N GLY A 215 -13.71 -11.11 3.52
CA GLY A 215 -12.64 -11.94 4.05
C GLY A 215 -13.07 -12.73 5.29
N ASP A 216 -13.75 -12.09 6.23
CA ASP A 216 -14.26 -12.74 7.43
C ASP A 216 -15.30 -13.82 7.06
N GLU A 217 -16.22 -13.53 6.12
CA GLU A 217 -17.19 -14.51 5.57
C GLU A 217 -16.51 -15.67 4.84
N ALA A 218 -15.38 -15.44 4.17
CA ALA A 218 -14.60 -16.45 3.45
C ALA A 218 -13.62 -17.24 4.35
N GLY A 219 -13.52 -16.93 5.63
CA GLY A 219 -12.54 -17.52 6.54
C GLY A 219 -11.10 -17.04 6.28
N VAL A 220 -10.93 -15.83 5.74
CA VAL A 220 -9.64 -15.18 5.50
C VAL A 220 -9.50 -13.99 6.46
N PRO A 221 -9.01 -14.21 7.69
CA PRO A 221 -8.95 -13.18 8.70
C PRO A 221 -8.00 -12.04 8.30
N HIS A 222 -8.36 -10.83 8.70
CA HIS A 222 -7.57 -9.61 8.42
C HIS A 222 -7.41 -9.29 6.92
N ALA A 223 -8.32 -9.77 6.06
CA ALA A 223 -8.29 -9.44 4.64
C ALA A 223 -8.36 -7.90 4.42
N HIS A 224 -7.50 -7.41 3.53
CA HIS A 224 -7.44 -6.00 3.19
C HIS A 224 -6.79 -5.81 1.80
N PRO A 225 -6.98 -4.67 1.11
CA PRO A 225 -6.49 -4.49 -0.26
C PRO A 225 -4.99 -4.71 -0.44
N HIS A 226 -4.17 -4.36 0.56
CA HIS A 226 -2.73 -4.58 0.47
C HIS A 226 -2.35 -6.07 0.60
N LEU A 227 -3.15 -6.89 1.30
CA LEU A 227 -2.95 -8.34 1.33
C LEU A 227 -3.09 -8.92 -0.10
N LEU A 228 -4.16 -8.55 -0.82
CA LEU A 228 -4.37 -8.99 -2.21
C LEU A 228 -3.22 -8.57 -3.12
N ARG A 229 -2.77 -7.33 -3.01
CA ARG A 229 -1.63 -6.82 -3.78
C ARG A 229 -0.30 -7.50 -3.42
N HIS A 230 -0.06 -7.80 -2.14
CA HIS A 230 1.13 -8.53 -1.71
C HIS A 230 1.11 -9.95 -2.23
N SER A 231 -0.05 -10.62 -2.16
CA SER A 231 -0.22 -11.98 -2.72
C SER A 231 0.00 -11.99 -4.24
N PHE A 232 -0.52 -11.00 -4.98
CA PHE A 232 -0.24 -10.87 -6.40
C PHE A 232 1.26 -10.82 -6.67
N ALA A 233 2.00 -9.93 -5.99
CA ALA A 233 3.43 -9.79 -6.23
C ALA A 233 4.22 -11.08 -5.89
N SER A 234 3.90 -11.74 -4.77
CA SER A 234 4.55 -12.98 -4.36
C SER A 234 4.24 -14.11 -5.34
N HIS A 235 2.98 -14.29 -5.72
CA HIS A 235 2.58 -15.33 -6.67
C HIS A 235 3.19 -15.11 -8.07
N MET A 236 3.32 -13.85 -8.54
CA MET A 236 4.00 -13.57 -9.81
C MET A 236 5.47 -14.01 -9.77
N ILE A 237 6.17 -13.76 -8.66
CA ILE A 237 7.55 -14.20 -8.48
C ILE A 237 7.63 -15.72 -8.36
N GLU A 238 6.70 -16.37 -7.69
CA GLU A 238 6.60 -17.84 -7.59
C GLU A 238 6.32 -18.51 -8.94
N HIS A 239 5.75 -17.77 -9.89
CA HIS A 239 5.55 -18.18 -11.29
C HIS A 239 6.64 -17.64 -12.23
N ASP A 240 7.85 -17.43 -11.71
CA ASP A 240 9.06 -17.06 -12.46
C ASP A 240 8.98 -15.73 -13.23
N VAL A 241 8.02 -14.84 -12.89
CA VAL A 241 7.99 -13.50 -13.44
C VAL A 241 9.10 -12.67 -12.82
N SER A 242 9.99 -12.16 -13.65
CA SER A 242 11.17 -11.43 -13.16
C SER A 242 10.79 -10.18 -12.37
N LEU A 243 11.55 -9.90 -11.32
CA LEU A 243 11.31 -8.80 -10.38
C LEU A 243 11.11 -7.42 -11.03
N PRO A 244 11.89 -7.02 -12.08
CA PRO A 244 11.68 -5.75 -12.76
C PRO A 244 10.28 -5.61 -13.37
N TYR A 245 9.71 -6.69 -13.94
CA TYR A 245 8.34 -6.66 -14.48
C TYR A 245 7.30 -6.51 -13.38
N VAL A 246 7.46 -7.25 -12.26
CA VAL A 246 6.57 -7.10 -11.10
C VAL A 246 6.65 -5.67 -10.55
N GLN A 247 7.84 -5.08 -10.47
CA GLN A 247 8.05 -3.69 -10.05
C GLN A 247 7.32 -2.70 -10.96
N SER A 248 7.47 -2.88 -12.27
CA SER A 248 6.81 -2.04 -13.28
C SER A 248 5.29 -2.12 -13.16
N MET A 249 4.72 -3.33 -13.12
CA MET A 249 3.28 -3.55 -12.96
C MET A 249 2.71 -2.98 -11.66
N MET A 250 3.51 -2.99 -10.58
CA MET A 250 3.10 -2.41 -9.31
C MET A 250 3.33 -0.90 -9.20
N GLY A 251 3.94 -0.25 -10.20
CA GLY A 251 4.26 1.18 -10.16
C GLY A 251 5.15 1.55 -8.97
N HIS A 252 6.18 0.74 -8.68
CA HIS A 252 7.16 1.00 -7.64
C HIS A 252 8.33 1.81 -8.21
N ARG A 253 8.61 3.00 -7.65
CA ARG A 253 9.76 3.84 -8.02
C ARG A 253 11.10 3.31 -7.48
N HIS A 254 11.06 2.55 -6.39
CA HIS A 254 12.25 2.06 -5.69
C HIS A 254 12.22 0.54 -5.59
N ALA A 255 13.33 -0.09 -5.96
CA ALA A 255 13.52 -1.53 -5.93
C ALA A 255 13.28 -2.15 -4.55
N GLU A 256 13.66 -1.44 -3.47
CA GLU A 256 13.49 -1.86 -2.08
C GLU A 256 12.04 -2.26 -1.73
N SER A 257 11.04 -1.62 -2.37
CA SER A 257 9.63 -1.92 -2.12
C SER A 257 9.24 -3.33 -2.60
N THR A 258 9.93 -3.87 -3.59
CA THR A 258 9.62 -5.16 -4.22
C THR A 258 10.59 -6.25 -3.76
N GLN A 259 11.81 -5.90 -3.33
CA GLN A 259 12.79 -6.84 -2.78
C GLN A 259 12.25 -7.65 -1.59
N ARG A 260 11.28 -7.10 -0.85
CA ARG A 260 10.61 -7.79 0.26
C ARG A 260 9.90 -9.09 -0.16
N TYR A 261 9.53 -9.22 -1.43
CA TYR A 261 8.83 -10.41 -1.95
C TYR A 261 9.78 -11.54 -2.31
N ILE A 262 11.06 -11.24 -2.57
CA ILE A 262 12.09 -12.25 -2.83
C ILE A 262 12.27 -13.18 -1.62
N HIS A 263 12.17 -12.63 -0.42
CA HIS A 263 12.33 -13.39 0.83
C HIS A 263 11.14 -14.31 1.14
N VAL A 264 10.00 -14.15 0.46
CA VAL A 264 8.79 -14.99 0.66
C VAL A 264 8.83 -16.22 -0.26
N SER A 265 9.53 -16.14 -1.39
CA SER A 265 9.59 -17.21 -2.40
C SER A 265 10.85 -18.07 -2.27
N ASN A 266 10.83 -19.04 -1.34
CA ASN A 266 11.86 -20.08 -1.31
C ASN A 266 11.87 -20.98 -2.58
N LYS A 267 10.75 -21.07 -3.32
CA LYS A 267 10.65 -21.84 -4.57
C LYS A 267 11.58 -21.29 -5.66
N ALA A 268 11.72 -19.97 -5.79
CA ALA A 268 12.59 -19.35 -6.76
C ALA A 268 14.07 -19.74 -6.54
N LEU A 269 14.49 -19.97 -5.29
CA LEU A 269 15.85 -20.41 -4.97
C LEU A 269 16.06 -21.90 -5.26
N MET A 270 15.03 -22.73 -5.14
CA MET A 270 15.12 -24.17 -5.41
C MET A 270 15.31 -24.52 -6.89
N GLY A 271 14.92 -23.62 -7.80
CA GLY A 271 15.09 -23.78 -9.25
C GLY A 271 16.40 -23.25 -9.80
N ILE A 272 17.21 -22.54 -9.00
CA ILE A 272 18.49 -21.98 -9.46
C ILE A 272 19.56 -23.05 -9.43
N GLN A 273 20.04 -23.45 -10.60
CA GLN A 273 21.20 -24.34 -10.73
C GLN A 273 22.49 -23.51 -10.70
N SER A 274 23.50 -24.05 -10.02
CA SER A 274 24.83 -23.44 -10.02
C SER A 274 25.42 -23.42 -11.43
N PRO A 275 26.14 -22.35 -11.85
CA PRO A 275 26.88 -22.35 -13.11
C PRO A 275 27.85 -23.53 -13.22
N LEU A 276 28.34 -24.04 -12.09
CA LEU A 276 29.21 -25.22 -12.05
C LEU A 276 28.49 -26.51 -12.47
N ASP A 277 27.17 -26.59 -12.19
CA ASP A 277 26.35 -27.75 -12.57
C ASP A 277 25.98 -27.73 -14.07
N HIS A 278 25.98 -26.55 -14.71
CA HIS A 278 25.83 -26.42 -16.17
C HIS A 278 27.11 -26.88 -16.93
N ALA A 279 28.28 -26.56 -16.41
CA ALA A 279 29.53 -26.96 -17.01
C ALA A 279 29.71 -28.48 -17.07
N SER A 280 29.13 -29.21 -16.11
CA SER A 280 29.18 -30.68 -16.07
C SER A 280 28.34 -31.37 -17.15
N LYS A 281 27.34 -30.69 -17.72
CA LYS A 281 26.48 -31.23 -18.80
C LYS A 281 27.04 -31.00 -20.18
N GLU A 282 27.83 -29.95 -20.41
CA GLU A 282 28.49 -29.69 -21.69
C GLU A 282 29.72 -30.57 -21.90
N GLY A 283 30.39 -30.99 -20.82
CA GLY A 283 31.52 -31.92 -20.90
C GLY A 283 31.14 -33.38 -21.19
N ALA A 284 29.89 -33.78 -21.00
CA ALA A 284 29.43 -35.15 -21.23
C ALA A 284 28.94 -35.42 -22.68
N VAL A 285 28.76 -34.39 -23.49
CA VAL A 285 28.28 -34.52 -24.89
C VAL A 285 29.43 -34.66 -25.88
N ASN A 286 30.68 -34.28 -25.53
CA ASN A 286 31.86 -34.33 -26.38
C ASN A 286 32.74 -35.55 -26.16
N ALA A 287 32.30 -36.61 -25.46
CA ALA A 287 33.11 -37.82 -25.18
C ALA A 287 32.62 -39.06 -25.95
N HIS A 288 31.79 -38.90 -26.97
CA HIS A 288 31.38 -39.96 -27.88
C HIS A 288 31.32 -39.43 -29.33
N ASP A 289 32.48 -39.13 -29.89
CA ASP A 289 32.76 -39.13 -31.33
C ASP A 289 34.19 -39.67 -31.57
#